data_c4c74ab2f0d09a04653e38bbb41e1b2c
#
_entry.id   c4c74ab2f0d09a04653e38bbb41e1b2c
#
_cell.length_a   1.000
_cell.length_b   1.000
_cell.length_c   1.000
_cell.angle_alpha   90.00
_cell.angle_beta   90.00
_cell.angle_gamma   90.00
#
_symmetry.space_group_name_H-M   'P 1'
#
loop_
_entity.id
_entity.type
_entity.pdbx_description
1 polymer ?
#
loop_
_entity_poly.entity_id
_entity_poly.type
_entity_poly.pdbx_seq_one_letter_code
_entity_poly.pdbx_strand_id
1 'polypeptide(L)' 'MIAGIGTDLVEIYRIEEMILRGRHLSRIFTTTELAYAKDNATTLAGNFAVKEAVSKVFGTGFFGMEPYEIEVLRDKF' A
#
# COMPACT_ATOMS: atom_id res chain seq x y z
N MET A 1 4.02 -19.28 4.02
CA MET A 1 2.78 -19.75 3.41
C MET A 1 2.69 -19.35 1.94
N ILE A 2 2.49 -20.33 1.11
CA ILE A 2 2.60 -20.14 -0.34
C ILE A 2 1.52 -19.21 -0.88
N ALA A 3 0.29 -19.35 -0.41
CA ALA A 3 -0.82 -18.52 -0.88
C ALA A 3 -0.60 -17.05 -0.58
N GLY A 4 -0.03 -16.73 0.59
CA GLY A 4 0.28 -15.35 0.96
C GLY A 4 1.36 -14.78 0.06
N ILE A 5 2.36 -15.58 -0.29
CA ILE A 5 3.42 -15.13 -1.17
C ILE A 5 2.87 -14.80 -2.56
N GLY A 6 1.97 -15.64 -3.09
CA GLY A 6 1.35 -15.38 -4.38
C GLY A 6 0.54 -14.09 -4.38
N THR A 7 -0.20 -13.85 -3.32
CA THR A 7 -0.97 -12.61 -3.18
C THR A 7 -0.07 -11.39 -3.13
N ASP A 8 1.03 -11.48 -2.40
CA ASP A 8 1.99 -10.37 -2.30
C ASP A 8 2.60 -10.06 -3.67
N LEU A 9 2.92 -11.07 -4.44
CA LEU A 9 3.47 -10.86 -5.78
C LEU A 9 2.48 -10.15 -6.69
N VAL A 10 1.19 -10.49 -6.60
CA VAL A 10 0.16 -9.82 -7.39
C VAL A 10 0.07 -8.35 -7.01
N GLU A 11 0.10 -8.02 -5.72
CA GLU A 11 0.04 -6.64 -5.27
C GLU A 11 1.26 -5.85 -5.72
N ILE A 12 2.45 -6.43 -5.64
CA ILE A 12 3.66 -5.77 -6.11
C ILE A 12 3.53 -5.45 -7.60
N TYR A 13 3.05 -6.40 -8.39
CA TYR A 13 2.87 -6.21 -9.81
C TYR A 13 1.90 -5.07 -10.12
N ARG A 14 0.79 -5.00 -9.39
CA ARG A 14 -0.18 -3.92 -9.55
C ARG A 14 0.41 -2.56 -9.26
N ILE A 15 1.18 -2.48 -8.17
CA ILE A 15 1.82 -1.22 -7.79
C ILE A 15 2.86 -0.80 -8.84
N GLU A 16 3.63 -1.76 -9.36
CA GLU A 16 4.57 -1.46 -10.45
C GLU A 16 3.86 -0.87 -11.66
N GLU A 17 2.72 -1.42 -12.03
CA GLU A 17 1.92 -0.91 -13.13
C GLU A 17 1.49 0.53 -12.87
N MET A 18 1.04 0.83 -11.66
CA MET A 18 0.61 2.17 -11.29
C MET A 18 1.77 3.16 -11.35
N ILE A 19 2.94 2.76 -10.90
CA ILE A 19 4.14 3.61 -10.94
C ILE A 19 4.48 3.93 -12.40
N LEU A 20 4.51 2.92 -13.25
CA LEU A 20 4.85 3.10 -14.66
C LEU A 20 3.87 4.01 -15.37
N ARG A 21 2.59 3.91 -15.02
CA ARG A 21 1.54 4.73 -15.64
C ARG A 21 1.38 6.09 -14.99
N GLY A 22 2.02 6.31 -13.85
CA GLY A 22 1.90 7.56 -13.12
C GLY A 22 0.48 7.82 -12.63
N ARG A 23 -0.25 6.77 -12.26
CA ARG A 23 -1.67 6.88 -11.92
C ARG A 23 -1.99 6.51 -10.49
N HIS A 24 -2.85 7.31 -9.88
CA HIS A 24 -3.62 6.95 -8.69
C HIS A 24 -2.84 6.65 -7.42
N LEU A 25 -1.52 6.80 -7.42
CA LEU A 25 -0.74 6.53 -6.21
C LEU A 25 -1.15 7.45 -5.06
N SER A 26 -1.46 8.71 -5.37
CA SER A 26 -1.86 9.69 -4.36
C SER A 26 -3.23 9.40 -3.74
N ARG A 27 -4.01 8.53 -4.36
CA ARG A 27 -5.30 8.11 -3.79
C ARG A 27 -5.14 7.01 -2.77
N ILE A 28 -4.00 6.36 -2.76
CA ILE A 28 -3.73 5.23 -1.88
C ILE A 28 -2.69 5.58 -0.85
N PHE A 29 -1.65 6.31 -1.25
CA PHE A 29 -0.50 6.60 -0.42
C PHE A 29 -0.37 8.09 -0.15
N THR A 30 0.10 8.43 1.04
CA THR A 30 0.37 9.82 1.39
C THR A 30 1.67 10.29 0.76
N THR A 31 1.89 11.60 0.74
CA THR A 31 3.13 12.15 0.22
C THR A 31 4.34 11.66 1.00
N THR A 32 4.18 11.47 2.32
CA THR A 32 5.25 10.93 3.17
C THR A 32 5.60 9.50 2.77
N GLU A 33 4.58 8.68 2.54
CA GLU A 33 4.79 7.30 2.12
C GLU A 33 5.47 7.22 0.75
N LEU A 34 5.05 8.05 -0.18
CA LEU A 34 5.64 8.06 -1.52
C LEU A 34 7.09 8.53 -1.48
N ALA A 35 7.37 9.55 -0.68
CA ALA A 35 8.74 10.05 -0.52
C ALA A 35 9.66 9.00 0.09
N TYR A 36 9.17 8.27 1.07
CA TYR A 36 9.95 7.20 1.69
C TYR A 36 10.23 6.06 0.71
N ALA A 37 9.22 5.65 -0.03
CA ALA A 37 9.31 4.48 -0.90
C ALA A 37 10.16 4.73 -2.15
N LYS A 38 10.20 5.96 -2.64
CA LYS A 38 10.97 6.33 -3.84
C LYS A 38 10.69 5.40 -5.01
N ASP A 39 9.41 5.17 -5.28
CA ASP A 39 8.93 4.29 -6.35
C ASP A 39 9.31 2.81 -6.18
N ASN A 40 9.60 2.39 -4.95
CA ASN A 40 9.84 0.98 -4.67
C ASN A 40 8.50 0.27 -4.50
N ALA A 41 8.13 -0.55 -5.48
CA ALA A 41 6.84 -1.22 -5.49
C ALA A 41 6.68 -2.18 -4.31
N THR A 42 7.75 -2.85 -3.90
CA THR A 42 7.69 -3.77 -2.77
C THR A 42 7.36 -3.03 -1.47
N THR A 43 7.98 -1.86 -1.26
CA THR A 43 7.71 -1.03 -0.09
C THR A 43 6.26 -0.55 -0.10
N LEU A 44 5.79 -0.06 -1.25
CA LEU A 44 4.41 0.43 -1.35
C LEU A 44 3.40 -0.70 -1.19
N ALA A 45 3.68 -1.88 -1.74
CA ALA A 45 2.78 -3.01 -1.55
C ALA A 45 2.70 -3.44 -0.09
N GLY A 46 3.83 -3.41 0.62
CA GLY A 46 3.84 -3.67 2.06
C GLY A 46 3.00 -2.68 2.83
N ASN A 47 3.13 -1.39 2.50
CA ASN A 47 2.31 -0.36 3.12
C ASN A 47 0.82 -0.57 2.83
N PHE A 48 0.49 -0.96 1.61
CA PHE A 48 -0.90 -1.22 1.25
C PHE A 48 -1.48 -2.39 2.07
N ALA A 49 -0.69 -3.45 2.26
CA ALA A 49 -1.13 -4.58 3.07
C ALA A 49 -1.41 -4.16 4.52
N VAL A 50 -0.59 -3.27 5.09
CA VAL A 50 -0.84 -2.73 6.42
C VAL A 50 -2.15 -1.93 6.43
N LYS A 51 -2.36 -1.10 5.43
CA LYS A 51 -3.61 -0.31 5.32
C LYS A 51 -4.83 -1.21 5.28
N GLU A 52 -4.77 -2.30 4.51
CA GLU A 52 -5.87 -3.25 4.45
C GLU A 52 -6.13 -3.89 5.83
N ALA A 53 -5.06 -4.30 6.51
CA ALA A 53 -5.21 -4.92 7.82
C ALA A 53 -5.85 -3.96 8.83
N VAL A 54 -5.41 -2.70 8.83
CA VAL A 54 -5.97 -1.68 9.73
C VAL A 54 -7.44 -1.44 9.41
N SER A 55 -7.79 -1.33 8.14
CA SER A 55 -9.17 -1.08 7.74
C SER A 55 -10.11 -2.21 8.19
N LYS A 56 -9.62 -3.45 8.17
CA LYS A 56 -10.40 -4.58 8.62
C LYS A 56 -10.63 -4.57 10.12
N VAL A 57 -9.70 -4.04 10.90
CA VAL A 57 -9.86 -3.91 12.34
C VAL A 57 -11.06 -3.02 12.67
N PHE A 58 -11.31 -1.99 11.86
CA PHE A 58 -12.47 -1.14 12.05
C PHE A 58 -13.75 -1.74 11.50
N GLY A 59 -13.68 -2.91 10.89
CA GLY A 59 -14.85 -3.64 10.43
C GLY A 59 -15.47 -3.13 9.15
N THR A 60 -14.87 -2.15 8.51
CA THR A 60 -15.42 -1.52 7.31
C THR A 60 -14.60 -1.79 6.05
N GLY A 61 -13.39 -2.32 6.19
CA GLY A 61 -12.46 -2.35 5.08
C GLY A 61 -12.28 -0.94 4.56
N PHE A 62 -12.15 -0.78 3.26
CA PHE A 62 -12.06 0.56 2.68
C PHE A 62 -13.42 1.18 2.34
N PHE A 63 -14.49 0.59 2.83
CA PHE A 63 -15.83 1.04 2.49
C PHE A 63 -16.14 2.42 3.04
N GLY A 64 -15.75 2.68 4.29
CA GLY A 64 -15.96 3.97 4.92
C GLY A 64 -14.69 4.74 5.16
N MET A 65 -13.58 4.31 4.57
CA MET A 65 -12.27 4.89 4.85
C MET A 65 -11.41 4.75 3.60
N GLU A 66 -10.82 5.86 3.15
CA GLU A 66 -9.93 5.82 2.00
C GLU A 66 -8.53 5.37 2.43
N PRO A 67 -7.82 4.61 1.58
CA PRO A 67 -6.49 4.13 1.94
C PRO A 67 -5.51 5.24 2.34
N TYR A 68 -5.59 6.41 1.73
CA TYR A 68 -4.68 7.51 2.06
C TYR A 68 -4.94 8.09 3.45
N GLU A 69 -6.05 7.74 4.08
CA GLU A 69 -6.33 8.18 5.45
C GLU A 69 -5.55 7.38 6.49
N ILE A 70 -4.94 6.29 6.08
CA ILE A 70 -4.10 5.48 6.95
C ILE A 70 -2.66 5.67 6.49
N GLU A 71 -1.84 6.28 7.34
CA GLU A 71 -0.44 6.51 6.98
C GLU A 71 0.46 5.51 7.69
N VAL A 72 1.33 4.84 6.91
CA VAL A 72 2.31 3.90 7.43
C VAL A 72 3.64 4.62 7.56
N LEU A 73 4.08 4.84 8.79
CA LEU A 73 5.34 5.49 9.07
C LEU A 73 6.38 4.43 9.39
N ARG A 74 7.58 4.62 8.88
CA ARG A 74 8.66 3.67 9.09
C ARG A 74 9.83 4.37 9.76
N ASP A 75 10.35 3.73 10.81
CA ASP A 75 11.56 4.20 11.46
C ASP A 75 12.78 3.80 10.66
N LYS A 76 13.89 4.49 10.91
CA LYS A 76 15.12 4.27 10.17
C LYS A 76 15.94 3.10 10.67
N PHE A 77 15.50 2.44 11.69
CA PHE A 77 16.20 1.24 12.17
C PHE A 77 15.31 0.05 12.29
#